data_946ac49634a8ea514f67487313586ec2
#
_entry.id   946ac49634a8ea514f67487313586ec2
#
_cell.length_a   1.000
_cell.length_b   1.000
_cell.length_c   1.000
_cell.angle_alpha   90.00
_cell.angle_beta   90.00
_cell.angle_gamma   90.00
#
_symmetry.space_group_name_H-M   'P 1'
#
loop_
_entity.id
_entity.type
_entity.pdbx_description
1 polymer ?
#
loop_
_entity_poly.entity_id
_entity_poly.type
_entity_poly.pdbx_seq_one_letter_code
_entity_poly.pdbx_strand_id
1 'polypeptide(L)'
;MVVDYQVDDKYKINTDRYQICDYKRPTTIVPITGQHVRWEFKVNPDDNLETLEDEKNIRKMMKPHLWRLNPEIPLHSGKLLRSSAYTFHGLLAKNFKFNNCFLLGDAAHQMPPFLGQGLCQGIKDSYNLCWKLSGVMNNIFNKEILNTYSLERKGIVDFVIKGAMKQGDIIGSQDWLTATLRDIYLNVASYIPKLLKPLKFQKPWKIKNGMIDNDLFPNDVNGVIIPHPSLDIKVDNKLFDQYLGNNFGILLFQNDTNVFNEIKNLESAKIFENNIHLMTEDNKFNQDKKICNWAKENNISAAIIRPDQHIYGCVDNVDIINNIDKLITKLKGELFKH
;
A
#
# COMPACT_ATOMS: atom_id res chain seq x y z
N MET A 1 24.24 6.02 -1.69
CA MET A 1 24.47 7.15 -0.74
C MET A 1 23.23 8.04 -0.75
N VAL A 2 22.72 8.39 0.41
CA VAL A 2 21.60 9.32 0.58
C VAL A 2 22.13 10.63 1.14
N VAL A 3 21.66 11.73 0.59
CA VAL A 3 22.04 13.08 0.97
C VAL A 3 20.77 13.89 1.22
N ASP A 4 20.62 14.42 2.42
CA ASP A 4 19.54 15.34 2.77
C ASP A 4 20.10 16.77 2.73
N TYR A 5 19.42 17.61 1.96
CA TYR A 5 19.88 18.95 1.60
C TYR A 5 18.77 19.99 1.77
N GLN A 6 19.09 21.09 2.43
CA GLN A 6 18.18 22.22 2.60
C GLN A 6 18.54 23.30 1.57
N VAL A 7 17.64 23.60 0.66
CA VAL A 7 17.77 24.71 -0.27
C VAL A 7 17.47 26.04 0.46
N ASP A 8 18.11 27.12 0.06
CA ASP A 8 17.84 28.44 0.64
C ASP A 8 16.39 28.88 0.33
N ASP A 9 15.69 29.44 1.31
CA ASP A 9 14.26 29.80 1.23
C ASP A 9 13.93 30.82 0.12
N LYS A 10 14.91 31.57 -0.36
CA LYS A 10 14.74 32.52 -1.46
C LYS A 10 14.48 31.85 -2.82
N TYR A 11 14.79 30.57 -2.98
CA TYR A 11 14.57 29.85 -4.23
C TYR A 11 13.30 29.01 -4.12
N LYS A 12 12.35 29.22 -5.02
CA LYS A 12 11.19 28.31 -5.12
C LYS A 12 11.63 27.03 -5.82
N ILE A 13 11.52 25.88 -5.15
CA ILE A 13 11.88 24.59 -5.73
C ILE A 13 10.68 23.90 -6.41
N ASN A 14 10.99 23.17 -7.49
CA ASN A 14 10.04 22.22 -8.07
C ASN A 14 9.84 21.03 -7.11
N THR A 15 8.59 20.62 -6.92
CA THR A 15 8.21 19.51 -6.04
C THR A 15 8.10 18.17 -6.74
N ASP A 16 8.42 18.11 -8.03
CA ASP A 16 8.43 16.86 -8.79
C ASP A 16 9.55 15.94 -8.30
N ARG A 17 9.27 14.64 -8.34
CA ARG A 17 10.27 13.61 -8.06
C ARG A 17 10.93 13.18 -9.36
N TYR A 18 12.26 13.09 -9.35
CA TYR A 18 13.03 12.69 -10.51
C TYR A 18 13.77 11.40 -10.27
N GLN A 19 13.61 10.47 -11.21
CA GLN A 19 14.42 9.29 -11.30
C GLN A 19 15.33 9.41 -12.52
N ILE A 20 16.62 9.60 -12.30
CA ILE A 20 17.62 9.80 -13.34
C ILE A 20 18.33 8.47 -13.54
N CYS A 21 18.03 7.84 -14.65
CA CYS A 21 18.55 6.51 -14.99
C CYS A 21 19.90 6.61 -15.74
N ASP A 22 20.79 7.51 -15.35
CA ASP A 22 22.14 7.60 -15.92
C ASP A 22 22.92 6.34 -15.59
N TYR A 23 23.39 5.60 -16.61
CA TYR A 23 24.13 4.35 -16.42
C TYR A 23 25.46 4.54 -15.66
N LYS A 24 26.05 5.76 -15.69
CA LYS A 24 27.27 6.08 -14.94
C LYS A 24 26.98 6.26 -13.45
N ARG A 25 25.88 6.94 -13.12
CA ARG A 25 25.48 7.17 -11.73
C ARG A 25 23.98 7.39 -11.63
N PRO A 26 23.19 6.33 -11.51
CA PRO A 26 21.77 6.43 -11.25
C PRO A 26 21.49 7.32 -10.03
N THR A 27 20.57 8.26 -10.18
CA THR A 27 20.30 9.29 -9.16
C THR A 27 18.81 9.49 -8.99
N THR A 28 18.35 9.56 -7.73
CA THR A 28 16.97 9.94 -7.41
C THR A 28 16.97 11.31 -6.72
N ILE A 29 16.00 12.16 -7.06
CA ILE A 29 15.78 13.45 -6.40
C ILE A 29 14.36 13.48 -5.87
N VAL A 30 14.21 13.66 -4.55
CA VAL A 30 12.94 13.65 -3.86
C VAL A 30 12.79 14.93 -3.04
N PRO A 31 12.10 15.96 -3.54
CA PRO A 31 11.62 17.03 -2.69
C PRO A 31 10.70 16.47 -1.60
N ILE A 32 10.93 16.87 -0.35
CA ILE A 32 10.18 16.33 0.81
C ILE A 32 9.17 17.40 1.26
N THR A 33 9.53 18.22 2.23
CA THR A 33 8.68 19.28 2.77
C THR A 33 9.45 20.58 2.80
N GLY A 34 8.77 21.69 2.48
CA GLY A 34 9.43 23.01 2.39
C GLY A 34 10.58 22.98 1.39
N GLN A 35 11.76 23.40 1.81
CA GLN A 35 12.96 23.46 1.00
C GLN A 35 13.88 22.24 1.17
N HIS A 36 13.41 21.18 1.82
CA HIS A 36 14.17 19.97 2.05
C HIS A 36 14.11 19.05 0.84
N VAL A 37 15.26 18.65 0.32
CA VAL A 37 15.42 17.77 -0.84
C VAL A 37 16.34 16.62 -0.49
N ARG A 38 15.89 15.40 -0.75
CA ARG A 38 16.71 14.19 -0.66
C ARG A 38 17.27 13.83 -2.02
N TRP A 39 18.56 13.57 -2.04
CA TRP A 39 19.29 13.02 -3.17
C TRP A 39 19.75 11.61 -2.86
N GLU A 40 19.57 10.70 -3.77
CA GLU A 40 20.06 9.34 -3.65
C GLU A 40 20.95 9.04 -4.85
N PHE A 41 22.23 8.78 -4.58
CA PHE A 41 23.24 8.47 -5.59
C PHE A 41 23.64 7.00 -5.47
N LYS A 42 23.64 6.25 -6.58
CA LYS A 42 24.22 4.93 -6.58
C LYS A 42 25.72 5.02 -6.29
N VAL A 43 26.20 4.23 -5.34
CA VAL A 43 27.62 4.06 -5.07
C VAL A 43 28.15 3.02 -6.05
N ASN A 44 29.23 3.36 -6.75
CA ASN A 44 29.89 2.46 -7.69
C ASN A 44 30.95 1.62 -6.96
N PRO A 45 31.32 0.44 -7.47
CA PRO A 45 32.33 -0.41 -6.84
C PRO A 45 33.70 0.30 -6.61
N ASP A 46 34.05 1.22 -7.50
CA ASP A 46 35.33 1.96 -7.46
C ASP A 46 35.28 3.24 -6.61
N ASP A 47 34.11 3.56 -6.02
CA ASP A 47 33.97 4.77 -5.20
C ASP A 47 34.63 4.56 -3.82
N ASN A 48 35.40 5.52 -3.37
CA ASN A 48 35.84 5.63 -1.99
C ASN A 48 34.80 6.40 -1.20
N LEU A 49 34.20 5.77 -0.18
CA LEU A 49 33.09 6.33 0.59
C LEU A 49 33.47 7.62 1.34
N GLU A 50 34.66 7.66 1.95
CA GLU A 50 35.12 8.85 2.68
C GLU A 50 35.19 10.06 1.74
N THR A 51 35.74 9.86 0.54
CA THR A 51 35.84 10.90 -0.48
C THR A 51 34.45 11.25 -1.05
N LEU A 52 33.56 10.25 -1.18
CA LEU A 52 32.22 10.44 -1.76
C LEU A 52 31.34 11.28 -0.82
N GLU A 53 31.48 11.12 0.49
CA GLU A 53 30.71 11.82 1.52
C GLU A 53 31.22 13.25 1.79
N ASP A 54 32.36 13.65 1.21
CA ASP A 54 32.83 15.03 1.28
C ASP A 54 31.86 15.99 0.60
N GLU A 55 31.49 17.08 1.26
CA GLU A 55 30.50 18.04 0.78
C GLU A 55 30.83 18.58 -0.61
N LYS A 56 32.10 18.81 -0.92
CA LYS A 56 32.54 19.29 -2.23
C LYS A 56 32.20 18.28 -3.34
N ASN A 57 32.39 16.99 -3.08
CA ASN A 57 32.08 15.93 -4.02
C ASN A 57 30.57 15.70 -4.13
N ILE A 58 29.82 15.77 -3.01
CA ILE A 58 28.34 15.75 -3.02
C ILE A 58 27.82 16.87 -3.92
N ARG A 59 28.27 18.11 -3.72
CA ARG A 59 27.86 19.25 -4.55
C ARG A 59 28.20 19.06 -6.04
N LYS A 60 29.36 18.46 -6.33
CA LYS A 60 29.77 18.13 -7.70
C LYS A 60 28.80 17.11 -8.33
N MET A 61 28.34 16.10 -7.59
CA MET A 61 27.36 15.13 -8.07
C MET A 61 25.96 15.75 -8.25
N MET A 62 25.57 16.69 -7.41
CA MET A 62 24.30 17.41 -7.53
C MET A 62 24.26 18.36 -8.74
N LYS A 63 25.40 18.96 -9.09
CA LYS A 63 25.52 20.03 -10.11
C LYS A 63 24.77 19.75 -11.42
N PRO A 64 24.89 18.57 -12.06
CA PRO A 64 24.26 18.32 -13.35
C PRO A 64 22.72 18.32 -13.27
N HIS A 65 22.15 18.26 -12.09
CA HIS A 65 20.73 18.02 -11.87
C HIS A 65 20.03 19.15 -11.09
N LEU A 66 20.75 20.14 -10.55
CA LEU A 66 20.18 21.24 -9.77
C LEU A 66 19.09 22.02 -10.52
N TRP A 67 19.25 22.17 -11.82
CA TRP A 67 18.29 22.86 -12.68
C TRP A 67 16.89 22.25 -12.68
N ARG A 68 16.78 20.95 -12.30
CA ARG A 68 15.47 20.27 -12.15
C ARG A 68 14.69 20.78 -10.96
N LEU A 69 15.37 21.26 -9.94
CA LEU A 69 14.73 21.90 -8.79
C LEU A 69 14.41 23.36 -9.08
N ASN A 70 15.42 24.09 -9.52
CA ASN A 70 15.31 25.46 -10.02
C ASN A 70 16.66 25.84 -10.68
N PRO A 71 16.67 26.35 -11.92
CA PRO A 71 17.90 26.73 -12.63
C PRO A 71 18.67 27.85 -11.97
N GLU A 72 18.05 28.63 -11.11
CA GLU A 72 18.67 29.77 -10.42
C GLU A 72 19.46 29.37 -9.16
N ILE A 73 19.38 28.11 -8.72
CA ILE A 73 20.07 27.65 -7.50
C ILE A 73 21.57 27.50 -7.77
N PRO A 74 22.43 28.33 -7.14
CA PRO A 74 23.87 28.21 -7.28
C PRO A 74 24.37 26.92 -6.57
N LEU A 75 25.45 26.35 -7.11
CA LEU A 75 26.04 25.12 -6.54
C LEU A 75 26.47 25.22 -5.07
N HIS A 76 26.86 26.39 -4.64
CA HIS A 76 27.33 26.66 -3.27
C HIS A 76 26.21 27.10 -2.32
N SER A 77 24.99 27.30 -2.83
CA SER A 77 23.83 27.68 -2.02
C SER A 77 23.29 26.49 -1.22
N GLY A 78 22.59 26.80 -0.14
CA GLY A 78 21.94 25.82 0.71
C GLY A 78 22.89 25.08 1.67
N LYS A 79 22.34 24.19 2.47
CA LYS A 79 23.03 23.50 3.54
C LYS A 79 22.89 21.99 3.41
N LEU A 80 24.02 21.25 3.49
CA LEU A 80 24.02 19.82 3.67
C LEU A 80 23.56 19.52 5.10
N LEU A 81 22.50 18.74 5.26
CA LEU A 81 21.95 18.33 6.55
C LEU A 81 22.54 17.00 7.00
N ARG A 82 22.66 16.06 6.06
CA ARG A 82 23.12 14.71 6.31
C ARG A 82 23.61 14.05 5.03
N SER A 83 24.66 13.23 5.16
CA SER A 83 25.02 12.23 4.13
C SER A 83 25.22 10.88 4.81
N SER A 84 24.88 9.80 4.11
CA SER A 84 25.12 8.44 4.60
C SER A 84 25.06 7.45 3.44
N ALA A 85 26.03 6.58 3.35
CA ALA A 85 26.02 5.44 2.44
C ALA A 85 25.50 4.19 3.17
N TYR A 86 24.55 3.48 2.59
CA TYR A 86 24.05 2.21 3.11
C TYR A 86 23.58 1.29 1.99
N THR A 87 23.61 0.00 2.27
CA THR A 87 23.18 -1.03 1.32
C THR A 87 21.71 -1.39 1.58
N PHE A 88 20.93 -1.39 0.52
CA PHE A 88 19.56 -1.88 0.58
C PHE A 88 19.52 -3.39 0.47
N HIS A 89 18.60 -4.00 1.21
CA HIS A 89 18.39 -5.43 1.17
C HIS A 89 16.94 -5.76 0.81
N GLY A 90 16.75 -6.81 0.04
CA GLY A 90 15.45 -7.42 -0.20
C GLY A 90 15.36 -8.70 0.64
N LEU A 91 14.96 -8.59 1.91
CA LEU A 91 14.92 -9.71 2.84
C LEU A 91 13.50 -10.00 3.29
N LEU A 92 13.18 -11.28 3.45
CA LEU A 92 11.88 -11.75 3.93
C LEU A 92 12.10 -12.84 4.96
N ALA A 93 11.57 -12.67 6.16
CA ALA A 93 11.61 -13.67 7.21
C ALA A 93 10.91 -14.97 6.76
N LYS A 94 11.47 -16.11 7.14
CA LYS A 94 10.87 -17.41 6.82
C LYS A 94 9.46 -17.54 7.37
N ASN A 95 9.24 -17.07 8.59
CA ASN A 95 7.94 -17.03 9.24
C ASN A 95 7.76 -15.69 9.95
N PHE A 96 6.55 -15.12 9.91
CA PHE A 96 6.20 -13.89 10.63
C PHE A 96 5.65 -14.19 12.03
N LYS A 97 5.30 -15.46 12.30
CA LYS A 97 4.85 -15.95 13.61
C LYS A 97 5.62 -17.19 13.98
N PHE A 98 6.09 -17.24 15.23
CA PHE A 98 6.65 -18.43 15.85
C PHE A 98 6.14 -18.50 17.30
N ASN A 99 5.35 -19.51 17.61
CA ASN A 99 4.63 -19.62 18.88
C ASN A 99 3.83 -18.33 19.21
N ASN A 100 4.19 -17.62 20.27
CA ASN A 100 3.58 -16.36 20.69
C ASN A 100 4.40 -15.12 20.27
N CYS A 101 5.44 -15.30 19.45
CA CYS A 101 6.24 -14.21 18.92
C CYS A 101 5.81 -13.84 17.51
N PHE A 102 5.75 -12.54 17.21
CA PHE A 102 5.35 -12.00 15.92
C PHE A 102 6.41 -11.01 15.44
N LEU A 103 6.72 -11.06 14.14
CA LEU A 103 7.59 -10.11 13.46
C LEU A 103 6.72 -9.18 12.59
N LEU A 104 7.03 -7.89 12.61
CA LEU A 104 6.34 -6.84 11.83
C LEU A 104 7.35 -5.89 11.22
N GLY A 105 6.99 -5.23 10.13
CA GLY A 105 7.82 -4.23 9.48
C GLY A 105 9.22 -4.74 9.17
N ASP A 106 10.24 -3.92 9.40
CA ASP A 106 11.63 -4.23 9.05
C ASP A 106 12.19 -5.47 9.78
N ALA A 107 11.62 -5.86 10.92
CA ALA A 107 11.96 -7.12 11.58
C ALA A 107 11.46 -8.35 10.80
N ALA A 108 10.37 -8.24 10.06
CA ALA A 108 9.81 -9.31 9.23
C ALA A 108 10.31 -9.24 7.78
N HIS A 109 10.56 -8.05 7.27
CA HIS A 109 10.94 -7.82 5.87
C HIS A 109 11.68 -6.51 5.66
N GLN A 110 12.73 -6.55 4.88
CA GLN A 110 13.42 -5.36 4.39
C GLN A 110 13.24 -5.26 2.88
N MET A 111 13.02 -4.06 2.39
CA MET A 111 12.83 -3.85 0.95
C MET A 111 13.55 -2.61 0.46
N PRO A 112 14.08 -2.64 -0.78
CA PRO A 112 14.69 -1.47 -1.40
C PRO A 112 13.67 -0.33 -1.53
N PRO A 113 14.11 0.94 -1.48
CA PRO A 113 13.22 2.11 -1.42
C PRO A 113 12.54 2.45 -2.73
N PHE A 114 12.83 1.78 -3.83
CA PHE A 114 12.40 2.12 -5.19
C PHE A 114 10.88 2.25 -5.37
N LEU A 115 10.09 1.57 -4.55
CA LEU A 115 8.63 1.72 -4.52
C LEU A 115 8.12 2.57 -3.35
N GLY A 116 8.98 2.95 -2.41
CA GLY A 116 8.60 3.72 -1.20
C GLY A 116 7.61 2.98 -0.28
N GLN A 117 7.61 1.63 -0.26
CA GLN A 117 6.54 0.84 0.38
C GLN A 117 6.90 0.28 1.76
N GLY A 118 8.15 0.37 2.23
CA GLY A 118 8.58 -0.26 3.48
C GLY A 118 7.70 0.13 4.66
N LEU A 119 7.62 1.42 4.97
CA LEU A 119 6.78 1.95 6.05
C LEU A 119 5.30 1.54 5.89
N CYS A 120 4.76 1.66 4.67
CA CYS A 120 3.37 1.31 4.39
C CYS A 120 3.07 -0.16 4.65
N GLN A 121 4.00 -1.07 4.33
CA GLN A 121 3.82 -2.50 4.61
C GLN A 121 3.90 -2.79 6.11
N GLY A 122 4.82 -2.15 6.85
CA GLY A 122 4.88 -2.28 8.31
C GLY A 122 3.60 -1.80 9.02
N ILE A 123 3.01 -0.69 8.58
CA ILE A 123 1.71 -0.22 9.08
C ILE A 123 0.61 -1.25 8.78
N LYS A 124 0.59 -1.82 7.57
CA LYS A 124 -0.38 -2.85 7.19
C LYS A 124 -0.19 -4.15 7.98
N ASP A 125 1.04 -4.50 8.33
CA ASP A 125 1.30 -5.66 9.21
C ASP A 125 0.67 -5.43 10.58
N SER A 126 0.90 -4.25 11.17
CA SER A 126 0.32 -3.88 12.46
C SER A 126 -1.22 -3.89 12.39
N TYR A 127 -1.79 -3.31 11.35
CA TYR A 127 -3.23 -3.23 11.18
C TYR A 127 -3.86 -4.63 11.02
N ASN A 128 -3.20 -5.52 10.28
CA ASN A 128 -3.65 -6.92 10.13
C ASN A 128 -3.54 -7.74 11.42
N LEU A 129 -2.48 -7.55 12.20
CA LEU A 129 -2.24 -8.35 13.40
C LEU A 129 -3.00 -7.85 14.63
N CYS A 130 -3.10 -6.52 14.84
CA CYS A 130 -3.61 -5.95 16.09
C CYS A 130 -5.06 -6.35 16.39
N TRP A 131 -5.96 -6.35 15.40
CA TRP A 131 -7.35 -6.74 15.64
C TRP A 131 -7.48 -8.23 15.99
N LYS A 132 -6.64 -9.10 15.39
CA LYS A 132 -6.59 -10.52 15.69
C LYS A 132 -6.09 -10.77 17.12
N LEU A 133 -4.99 -10.08 17.49
CA LEU A 133 -4.45 -10.15 18.85
C LEU A 133 -5.46 -9.64 19.89
N SER A 134 -6.07 -8.49 19.62
CA SER A 134 -7.09 -7.93 20.51
C SER A 134 -8.25 -8.90 20.74
N GLY A 135 -8.77 -9.50 19.66
CA GLY A 135 -9.86 -10.46 19.76
C GLY A 135 -9.48 -11.72 20.57
N VAL A 136 -8.26 -12.24 20.38
CA VAL A 136 -7.78 -13.41 21.13
C VAL A 136 -7.49 -13.06 22.59
N MET A 137 -6.87 -11.93 22.89
CA MET A 137 -6.56 -11.51 24.27
C MET A 137 -7.81 -11.22 25.09
N ASN A 138 -8.88 -10.75 24.43
CA ASN A 138 -10.18 -10.53 25.08
C ASN A 138 -11.08 -11.77 25.07
N ASN A 139 -10.56 -12.95 24.67
CA ASN A 139 -11.31 -14.20 24.55
C ASN A 139 -12.54 -14.11 23.63
N ILE A 140 -12.50 -13.22 22.63
CA ILE A 140 -13.54 -13.07 21.61
C ILE A 140 -13.30 -14.04 20.46
N PHE A 141 -12.04 -14.20 20.03
CA PHE A 141 -11.67 -15.02 18.89
C PHE A 141 -10.84 -16.24 19.31
N ASN A 142 -10.95 -17.31 18.53
CA ASN A 142 -10.08 -18.47 18.66
C ASN A 142 -8.63 -18.10 18.34
N LYS A 143 -7.68 -18.63 19.12
CA LYS A 143 -6.23 -18.41 18.95
C LYS A 143 -5.71 -18.78 17.56
N GLU A 144 -6.35 -19.71 16.87
CA GLU A 144 -5.96 -20.16 15.53
C GLU A 144 -6.01 -19.04 14.48
N ILE A 145 -6.80 -17.99 14.69
CA ILE A 145 -6.83 -16.82 13.82
C ILE A 145 -5.46 -16.16 13.66
N LEU A 146 -4.61 -16.24 14.70
CA LEU A 146 -3.25 -15.67 14.66
C LEU A 146 -2.33 -16.37 13.66
N ASN A 147 -2.65 -17.60 13.24
CA ASN A 147 -1.90 -18.32 12.22
C ASN A 147 -2.10 -17.70 10.83
N THR A 148 -3.24 -17.03 10.61
CA THR A 148 -3.54 -16.38 9.33
C THR A 148 -2.67 -15.16 9.07
N TYR A 149 -2.10 -14.51 10.09
CA TYR A 149 -1.24 -13.33 9.93
C TYR A 149 -0.09 -13.57 8.95
N SER A 150 0.69 -14.62 9.18
CA SER A 150 1.82 -14.97 8.32
C SER A 150 1.36 -15.34 6.89
N LEU A 151 0.25 -16.07 6.77
CA LEU A 151 -0.32 -16.46 5.47
C LEU A 151 -0.77 -15.26 4.64
N GLU A 152 -1.41 -14.30 5.28
CA GLU A 152 -1.97 -13.13 4.63
C GLU A 152 -0.89 -12.11 4.23
N ARG A 153 0.06 -11.85 5.12
CA ARG A 153 1.02 -10.75 4.91
C ARG A 153 2.22 -11.15 4.07
N LYS A 154 2.78 -12.34 4.29
CA LYS A 154 4.02 -12.78 3.64
C LYS A 154 3.94 -12.76 2.12
N GLY A 155 2.83 -13.25 1.53
CA GLY A 155 2.67 -13.28 0.08
C GLY A 155 2.60 -11.88 -0.55
N ILE A 156 1.93 -10.93 0.12
CA ILE A 156 1.85 -9.53 -0.33
C ILE A 156 3.23 -8.88 -0.25
N VAL A 157 3.91 -9.04 0.87
CA VAL A 157 5.24 -8.44 1.10
C VAL A 157 6.29 -8.99 0.12
N ASP A 158 6.31 -10.31 -0.11
CA ASP A 158 7.19 -10.94 -1.11
C ASP A 158 6.98 -10.35 -2.51
N PHE A 159 5.72 -10.17 -2.91
CA PHE A 159 5.38 -9.53 -4.17
C PHE A 159 5.93 -8.09 -4.26
N VAL A 160 5.81 -7.32 -3.18
CA VAL A 160 6.30 -5.94 -3.12
C VAL A 160 7.82 -5.88 -3.17
N ILE A 161 8.52 -6.75 -2.43
CA ILE A 161 9.98 -6.86 -2.44
C ILE A 161 10.47 -7.16 -3.86
N LYS A 162 9.91 -8.20 -4.50
CA LYS A 162 10.28 -8.57 -5.88
C LYS A 162 10.04 -7.43 -6.86
N GLY A 163 8.94 -6.71 -6.68
CA GLY A 163 8.65 -5.53 -7.48
C GLY A 163 9.63 -4.39 -7.26
N ALA A 164 10.01 -4.12 -6.01
CA ALA A 164 10.99 -3.09 -5.68
C ALA A 164 12.38 -3.45 -6.24
N MET A 165 12.79 -4.72 -6.13
CA MET A 165 14.05 -5.19 -6.71
C MET A 165 14.06 -5.03 -8.24
N LYS A 166 12.99 -5.49 -8.92
CA LYS A 166 12.87 -5.32 -10.38
C LYS A 166 12.93 -3.85 -10.82
N GLN A 167 12.28 -2.96 -10.05
CA GLN A 167 12.36 -1.53 -10.32
C GLN A 167 13.79 -1.02 -10.13
N GLY A 168 14.47 -1.47 -9.09
CA GLY A 168 15.87 -1.16 -8.83
C GLY A 168 16.82 -1.61 -9.96
N ASP A 169 16.58 -2.80 -10.51
CA ASP A 169 17.37 -3.31 -11.64
C ASP A 169 17.20 -2.45 -12.90
N ILE A 170 15.96 -2.02 -13.18
CA ILE A 170 15.65 -1.12 -14.31
C ILE A 170 16.33 0.24 -14.13
N ILE A 171 16.18 0.84 -12.95
CA ILE A 171 16.72 2.17 -12.64
C ILE A 171 18.25 2.14 -12.57
N GLY A 172 18.76 1.14 -11.86
CA GLY A 172 20.15 1.01 -11.47
C GLY A 172 21.05 0.32 -12.49
N SER A 173 20.55 -0.03 -13.70
CA SER A 173 21.37 -0.67 -14.73
C SER A 173 22.56 0.21 -15.13
N GLN A 174 23.77 -0.35 -15.01
CA GLN A 174 25.04 0.28 -15.37
C GLN A 174 25.70 -0.32 -16.62
N ASP A 175 25.14 -1.41 -17.15
CA ASP A 175 25.53 -1.89 -18.46
C ASP A 175 25.03 -0.93 -19.55
N TRP A 176 25.94 -0.39 -20.34
CA TRP A 176 25.63 0.65 -21.31
C TRP A 176 24.60 0.21 -22.38
N LEU A 177 24.66 -1.05 -22.80
CA LEU A 177 23.75 -1.60 -23.80
C LEU A 177 22.34 -1.71 -23.25
N THR A 178 22.20 -2.34 -22.07
CA THR A 178 20.91 -2.45 -21.34
C THR A 178 20.32 -1.08 -21.04
N ALA A 179 21.15 -0.14 -20.60
CA ALA A 179 20.72 1.22 -20.33
C ALA A 179 20.23 1.93 -21.60
N THR A 180 20.94 1.78 -22.71
CA THR A 180 20.55 2.38 -24.00
C THR A 180 19.21 1.79 -24.48
N LEU A 181 19.04 0.48 -24.43
CA LEU A 181 17.78 -0.18 -24.82
C LEU A 181 16.61 0.26 -23.92
N ARG A 182 16.83 0.36 -22.60
CA ARG A 182 15.87 0.92 -21.67
C ARG A 182 15.47 2.34 -22.05
N ASP A 183 16.44 3.21 -22.34
CA ASP A 183 16.20 4.62 -22.63
C ASP A 183 15.43 4.78 -23.96
N ILE A 184 15.75 3.97 -24.97
CA ILE A 184 14.98 3.88 -26.22
C ILE A 184 13.55 3.45 -25.92
N TYR A 185 13.37 2.37 -25.11
CA TYR A 185 12.05 1.88 -24.76
C TYR A 185 11.23 2.94 -24.02
N LEU A 186 11.80 3.61 -23.00
CA LEU A 186 11.11 4.65 -22.23
C LEU A 186 10.76 5.86 -23.10
N ASN A 187 11.65 6.24 -24.04
CA ASN A 187 11.39 7.32 -24.98
C ASN A 187 10.19 6.96 -25.89
N VAL A 188 10.20 5.79 -26.51
CA VAL A 188 9.08 5.34 -27.34
C VAL A 188 7.79 5.22 -26.51
N ALA A 189 7.88 4.68 -25.29
CA ALA A 189 6.74 4.51 -24.40
C ALA A 189 6.14 5.85 -23.92
N SER A 190 6.93 6.93 -23.91
CA SER A 190 6.42 8.29 -23.58
C SER A 190 5.40 8.77 -24.61
N TYR A 191 5.53 8.38 -25.88
CA TYR A 191 4.57 8.68 -26.95
C TYR A 191 3.41 7.68 -27.03
N ILE A 192 3.58 6.48 -26.47
CA ILE A 192 2.59 5.39 -26.52
C ILE A 192 2.27 4.94 -25.07
N PRO A 193 1.34 5.62 -24.34
CA PRO A 193 1.08 5.33 -22.92
C PRO A 193 0.73 3.87 -22.60
N LYS A 194 0.22 3.12 -23.58
CA LYS A 194 -0.07 1.67 -23.42
C LYS A 194 1.20 0.86 -23.10
N LEU A 195 2.37 1.27 -23.61
CA LEU A 195 3.65 0.62 -23.35
C LEU A 195 4.15 0.87 -21.91
N LEU A 196 3.65 1.90 -21.21
CA LEU A 196 3.99 2.15 -19.81
C LEU A 196 3.20 1.27 -18.83
N LYS A 197 2.12 0.60 -19.29
CA LYS A 197 1.28 -0.26 -18.42
C LYS A 197 2.08 -1.33 -17.66
N PRO A 198 3.06 -2.04 -18.25
CA PRO A 198 3.86 -3.04 -17.53
C PRO A 198 4.74 -2.47 -16.42
N LEU A 199 5.07 -1.17 -16.49
CA LEU A 199 5.89 -0.46 -15.50
C LEU A 199 5.05 0.09 -14.34
N LYS A 200 3.73 0.14 -14.50
CA LYS A 200 2.83 0.61 -13.45
C LYS A 200 2.39 -0.56 -12.56
N PHE A 201 2.57 -0.43 -11.27
CA PHE A 201 1.95 -1.32 -10.29
C PHE A 201 0.42 -1.10 -10.32
N GLN A 202 -0.31 -1.91 -11.10
CA GLN A 202 -1.72 -1.65 -11.42
C GLN A 202 -2.72 -2.55 -10.67
N LYS A 203 -2.28 -3.57 -9.95
CA LYS A 203 -3.23 -4.44 -9.24
C LYS A 203 -3.27 -4.08 -7.76
N PRO A 204 -4.47 -3.88 -7.19
CA PRO A 204 -4.59 -3.80 -5.75
C PRO A 204 -4.02 -5.08 -5.16
N TRP A 205 -3.16 -4.93 -4.15
CA TRP A 205 -2.60 -6.07 -3.44
C TRP A 205 -3.71 -6.72 -2.63
N LYS A 206 -3.96 -8.01 -2.89
CA LYS A 206 -5.00 -8.74 -2.21
C LYS A 206 -4.43 -9.87 -1.36
N ILE A 207 -5.06 -10.11 -0.24
CA ILE A 207 -4.88 -11.33 0.55
C ILE A 207 -5.40 -12.49 -0.29
N LYS A 208 -4.60 -13.55 -0.45
CA LYS A 208 -4.99 -14.72 -1.23
C LYS A 208 -5.36 -15.92 -0.36
N ASN A 209 -4.78 -16.00 0.83
CA ASN A 209 -4.97 -17.10 1.77
C ASN A 209 -5.11 -16.52 3.17
N GLY A 210 -5.91 -17.14 4.01
CA GLY A 210 -6.16 -16.69 5.38
C GLY A 210 -7.63 -16.43 5.61
N MET A 211 -7.97 -15.41 6.37
CA MET A 211 -9.36 -15.05 6.70
C MET A 211 -10.03 -14.30 5.54
N ILE A 212 -10.32 -15.02 4.48
CA ILE A 212 -11.10 -14.55 3.31
C ILE A 212 -11.94 -15.72 2.76
N ASP A 213 -13.07 -15.40 2.17
CA ASP A 213 -13.87 -16.40 1.46
C ASP A 213 -13.32 -16.62 0.05
N ASN A 214 -12.78 -17.84 -0.17
CA ASN A 214 -12.34 -18.28 -1.51
C ASN A 214 -13.25 -19.33 -2.12
N ASP A 215 -14.14 -19.92 -1.32
CA ASP A 215 -14.81 -21.18 -1.68
C ASP A 215 -16.31 -21.02 -1.85
N LEU A 216 -16.98 -20.29 -0.94
CA LEU A 216 -18.43 -20.22 -0.90
C LEU A 216 -18.97 -19.26 -1.97
N PHE A 217 -18.39 -18.06 -2.02
CA PHE A 217 -18.70 -17.03 -3.02
C PHE A 217 -17.39 -16.47 -3.60
N PRO A 218 -16.70 -17.25 -4.47
CA PRO A 218 -15.43 -16.82 -5.03
C PRO A 218 -15.62 -15.55 -5.86
N ASN A 219 -14.86 -14.51 -5.54
CA ASN A 219 -14.85 -13.25 -6.28
C ASN A 219 -13.43 -12.66 -6.30
N ASP A 220 -13.10 -12.00 -7.41
CA ASP A 220 -11.75 -11.42 -7.59
C ASP A 220 -11.43 -10.31 -6.59
N VAL A 221 -12.42 -9.72 -5.94
CA VAL A 221 -12.23 -8.66 -4.95
C VAL A 221 -12.14 -9.18 -3.51
N ASN A 222 -12.44 -10.45 -3.23
CA ASN A 222 -12.22 -11.02 -1.89
C ASN A 222 -10.75 -10.91 -1.53
N GLY A 223 -10.46 -10.38 -0.34
CA GLY A 223 -9.10 -10.08 0.12
C GLY A 223 -8.51 -8.74 -0.35
N VAL A 224 -9.24 -7.95 -1.15
CA VAL A 224 -8.86 -6.59 -1.52
C VAL A 224 -9.30 -5.62 -0.42
N ILE A 225 -8.57 -4.52 -0.23
CA ILE A 225 -9.03 -3.41 0.63
C ILE A 225 -10.19 -2.72 -0.07
N ILE A 226 -11.29 -2.46 0.68
CA ILE A 226 -12.43 -1.72 0.17
C ILE A 226 -12.00 -0.35 -0.37
N PRO A 227 -12.46 0.10 -1.54
CA PRO A 227 -12.16 1.44 -2.03
C PRO A 227 -12.64 2.50 -1.05
N HIS A 228 -11.81 3.51 -0.85
CA HIS A 228 -12.15 4.67 -0.03
C HIS A 228 -12.61 5.84 -0.89
N PRO A 229 -13.55 6.66 -0.40
CA PRO A 229 -13.85 7.94 -1.00
C PRO A 229 -12.64 8.87 -0.92
N SER A 230 -12.71 10.02 -1.56
CA SER A 230 -11.67 11.06 -1.45
C SER A 230 -11.52 11.51 0.01
N LEU A 231 -10.27 11.79 0.43
CA LEU A 231 -9.94 12.12 1.84
C LEU A 231 -10.57 13.42 2.34
N ASP A 232 -11.02 14.28 1.44
CA ASP A 232 -11.79 15.50 1.74
C ASP A 232 -13.25 15.22 2.10
N ILE A 233 -13.77 14.04 1.75
CA ILE A 233 -15.14 13.64 2.10
C ILE A 233 -15.17 13.17 3.55
N LYS A 234 -15.78 13.99 4.40
CA LYS A 234 -16.03 13.72 5.81
C LYS A 234 -17.52 13.84 6.11
N VAL A 235 -18.02 12.94 6.94
CA VAL A 235 -19.40 12.97 7.46
C VAL A 235 -19.33 13.07 8.97
N ASP A 236 -19.92 14.09 9.54
CA ASP A 236 -19.88 14.40 10.98
C ASP A 236 -18.43 14.42 11.52
N ASN A 237 -17.52 15.03 10.76
CA ASN A 237 -16.07 15.08 11.00
C ASN A 237 -15.34 13.72 10.99
N LYS A 238 -15.98 12.64 10.58
CA LYS A 238 -15.39 11.31 10.48
C LYS A 238 -14.98 11.00 9.04
N LEU A 239 -13.84 10.35 8.88
CA LEU A 239 -13.43 9.71 7.63
C LEU A 239 -14.19 8.37 7.46
N PHE A 240 -14.15 7.81 6.26
CA PHE A 240 -14.86 6.58 5.94
C PHE A 240 -14.39 5.36 6.76
N ASP A 241 -13.11 5.25 7.04
CA ASP A 241 -12.56 4.21 7.91
C ASP A 241 -13.06 4.33 9.37
N GLN A 242 -13.22 5.55 9.89
CA GLN A 242 -13.80 5.79 11.19
C GLN A 242 -15.31 5.47 11.23
N TYR A 243 -15.99 5.61 10.08
CA TYR A 243 -17.39 5.22 9.93
C TYR A 243 -17.56 3.70 9.92
N LEU A 244 -16.68 2.98 9.23
CA LEU A 244 -16.66 1.51 9.23
C LEU A 244 -16.25 0.93 10.59
N GLY A 245 -15.52 1.71 11.40
CA GLY A 245 -15.04 1.26 12.70
C GLY A 245 -13.98 0.20 12.66
N ASN A 246 -13.68 -0.39 13.85
CA ASN A 246 -12.61 -1.37 14.04
C ASN A 246 -13.12 -2.80 14.20
N ASN A 247 -14.41 -3.06 13.91
CA ASN A 247 -15.05 -4.37 13.96
C ASN A 247 -15.34 -4.88 12.55
N PHE A 248 -15.72 -6.14 12.43
CA PHE A 248 -16.33 -6.63 11.20
C PHE A 248 -17.61 -5.84 10.91
N GLY A 249 -17.88 -5.57 9.64
CA GLY A 249 -19.07 -4.87 9.20
C GLY A 249 -19.64 -5.44 7.91
N ILE A 250 -20.89 -5.08 7.61
CA ILE A 250 -21.55 -5.43 6.35
C ILE A 250 -21.86 -4.15 5.60
N LEU A 251 -21.45 -4.08 4.35
CA LEU A 251 -21.87 -3.03 3.42
C LEU A 251 -22.87 -3.60 2.42
N LEU A 252 -24.01 -2.94 2.29
CA LEU A 252 -25.07 -3.25 1.35
C LEU A 252 -25.12 -2.17 0.28
N PHE A 253 -24.99 -2.56 -1.00
CA PHE A 253 -24.92 -1.65 -2.15
C PHE A 253 -26.26 -1.54 -2.87
N GLN A 254 -27.35 -2.01 -2.28
CA GLN A 254 -28.71 -1.92 -2.81
C GLN A 254 -29.53 -0.89 -2.03
N ASN A 255 -30.39 -0.19 -2.75
CA ASN A 255 -31.34 0.75 -2.14
C ASN A 255 -32.67 0.02 -1.79
N ASP A 256 -32.58 -1.07 -1.03
CA ASP A 256 -33.72 -1.84 -0.54
C ASP A 256 -33.68 -1.92 0.99
N THR A 257 -34.55 -1.12 1.62
CA THR A 257 -34.68 -1.06 3.07
C THR A 257 -35.24 -2.33 3.68
N ASN A 258 -36.00 -3.15 2.92
CA ASN A 258 -36.53 -4.42 3.40
C ASN A 258 -35.38 -5.43 3.52
N VAL A 259 -34.56 -5.58 2.48
CA VAL A 259 -33.36 -6.43 2.50
C VAL A 259 -32.41 -6.01 3.64
N PHE A 260 -32.21 -4.69 3.81
CA PHE A 260 -31.40 -4.18 4.95
C PHE A 260 -31.95 -4.61 6.30
N ASN A 261 -33.25 -4.44 6.52
CA ASN A 261 -33.89 -4.81 7.78
C ASN A 261 -33.88 -6.32 8.02
N GLU A 262 -34.11 -7.12 6.97
CA GLU A 262 -34.04 -8.57 7.07
C GLU A 262 -32.63 -9.05 7.44
N ILE A 263 -31.58 -8.53 6.78
CA ILE A 263 -30.19 -8.87 7.13
C ILE A 263 -29.85 -8.43 8.56
N LYS A 264 -30.29 -7.26 8.97
CA LYS A 264 -30.06 -6.77 10.35
C LYS A 264 -30.73 -7.65 11.41
N ASN A 265 -31.84 -8.30 11.06
CA ASN A 265 -32.59 -9.18 11.96
C ASN A 265 -32.10 -10.65 11.93
N LEU A 266 -31.17 -11.02 11.06
CA LEU A 266 -30.58 -12.35 11.05
C LEU A 266 -29.88 -12.64 12.41
N GLU A 267 -30.12 -13.82 12.95
CA GLU A 267 -29.43 -14.29 14.17
C GLU A 267 -27.92 -14.34 13.98
N SER A 268 -27.47 -14.72 12.78
CA SER A 268 -26.05 -14.74 12.42
C SER A 268 -25.44 -13.33 12.43
N ALA A 269 -26.20 -12.32 12.05
CA ALA A 269 -25.71 -10.93 11.90
C ALA A 269 -25.51 -10.21 13.25
N LYS A 270 -25.97 -10.76 14.36
CA LYS A 270 -25.79 -10.16 15.71
C LYS A 270 -24.31 -9.95 16.08
N ILE A 271 -23.37 -10.69 15.48
CA ILE A 271 -21.92 -10.47 15.70
C ILE A 271 -21.42 -9.13 15.19
N PHE A 272 -22.13 -8.52 14.26
CA PHE A 272 -21.77 -7.19 13.71
C PHE A 272 -22.32 -6.04 14.56
N GLU A 273 -23.15 -6.36 15.58
CA GLU A 273 -23.86 -5.36 16.40
C GLU A 273 -24.60 -4.34 15.52
N ASN A 274 -24.12 -3.09 15.52
CA ASN A 274 -24.66 -2.01 14.68
C ASN A 274 -23.82 -1.67 13.46
N ASN A 275 -22.82 -2.51 13.11
CA ASN A 275 -21.90 -2.25 12.01
C ASN A 275 -22.42 -2.81 10.67
N ILE A 276 -23.68 -2.51 10.34
CA ILE A 276 -24.33 -2.86 9.07
C ILE A 276 -24.77 -1.57 8.41
N HIS A 277 -24.27 -1.28 7.23
CA HIS A 277 -24.42 0.01 6.58
C HIS A 277 -24.99 -0.12 5.17
N LEU A 278 -25.90 0.78 4.81
CA LEU A 278 -26.32 0.99 3.43
C LEU A 278 -25.36 1.95 2.75
N MET A 279 -24.75 1.48 1.65
CA MET A 279 -23.88 2.28 0.80
C MET A 279 -24.57 2.50 -0.55
N THR A 280 -25.56 3.39 -0.57
CA THR A 280 -26.32 3.77 -1.75
C THR A 280 -25.70 4.97 -2.46
N GLU A 281 -26.25 5.34 -3.62
CA GLU A 281 -25.78 6.53 -4.34
C GLU A 281 -25.95 7.81 -3.54
N ASP A 282 -26.96 7.89 -2.67
CA ASP A 282 -27.25 9.04 -1.81
C ASP A 282 -26.46 9.02 -0.48
N ASN A 283 -25.67 8.00 -0.24
CA ASN A 283 -24.86 7.94 0.97
C ASN A 283 -23.84 9.08 1.01
N LYS A 284 -23.75 9.78 2.12
CA LYS A 284 -22.87 10.95 2.30
C LYS A 284 -21.39 10.64 2.06
N PHE A 285 -20.93 9.40 2.23
CA PHE A 285 -19.57 8.96 1.89
C PHE A 285 -19.39 8.60 0.42
N ASN A 286 -20.45 8.53 -0.37
CA ASN A 286 -20.39 8.17 -1.78
C ASN A 286 -20.50 9.38 -2.74
N GLN A 287 -20.17 10.59 -2.28
CA GLN A 287 -20.27 11.82 -3.08
C GLN A 287 -19.46 11.76 -4.37
N ASP A 288 -18.29 11.09 -4.35
CA ASP A 288 -17.45 10.87 -5.54
C ASP A 288 -17.82 9.60 -6.34
N LYS A 289 -18.89 8.92 -5.95
CA LYS A 289 -19.44 7.68 -6.54
C LYS A 289 -18.46 6.50 -6.66
N LYS A 290 -17.27 6.60 -6.07
CA LYS A 290 -16.22 5.59 -6.21
C LYS A 290 -16.65 4.22 -5.69
N ILE A 291 -17.25 4.19 -4.50
CA ILE A 291 -17.59 2.93 -3.81
C ILE A 291 -18.73 2.22 -4.55
N CYS A 292 -19.81 2.92 -4.87
CA CYS A 292 -20.93 2.31 -5.58
C CYS A 292 -20.58 1.93 -7.02
N ASN A 293 -19.79 2.74 -7.74
CA ASN A 293 -19.32 2.37 -9.06
C ASN A 293 -18.47 1.10 -9.02
N TRP A 294 -17.54 1.04 -8.06
CA TRP A 294 -16.72 -0.14 -7.87
C TRP A 294 -17.56 -1.39 -7.55
N ALA A 295 -18.59 -1.27 -6.70
CA ALA A 295 -19.48 -2.39 -6.41
C ALA A 295 -20.24 -2.86 -7.64
N LYS A 296 -20.76 -1.92 -8.46
CA LYS A 296 -21.44 -2.22 -9.75
C LYS A 296 -20.50 -2.89 -10.76
N GLU A 297 -19.28 -2.37 -10.92
CA GLU A 297 -18.27 -2.93 -11.84
C GLU A 297 -17.87 -4.36 -11.48
N ASN A 298 -17.94 -4.73 -10.20
CA ASN A 298 -17.60 -6.05 -9.70
C ASN A 298 -18.81 -6.94 -9.39
N ASN A 299 -20.03 -6.51 -9.74
CA ASN A 299 -21.29 -7.22 -9.50
C ASN A 299 -21.50 -7.60 -8.02
N ILE A 300 -21.29 -6.64 -7.11
CA ILE A 300 -21.38 -6.83 -5.67
C ILE A 300 -22.66 -6.16 -5.15
N SER A 301 -23.47 -6.90 -4.41
CA SER A 301 -24.68 -6.39 -3.75
C SER A 301 -24.52 -6.28 -2.24
N ALA A 302 -23.70 -7.15 -1.65
CA ALA A 302 -23.29 -7.05 -0.26
C ALA A 302 -21.87 -7.56 -0.05
N ALA A 303 -21.14 -6.99 0.93
CA ALA A 303 -19.80 -7.41 1.29
C ALA A 303 -19.60 -7.38 2.81
N ILE A 304 -18.90 -8.39 3.33
CA ILE A 304 -18.40 -8.39 4.70
C ILE A 304 -17.02 -7.77 4.72
N ILE A 305 -16.86 -6.73 5.51
CA ILE A 305 -15.60 -5.98 5.67
C ILE A 305 -14.95 -6.36 6.99
N ARG A 306 -13.68 -6.68 6.96
CA ARG A 306 -12.85 -7.00 8.12
C ARG A 306 -12.43 -5.72 8.88
N PRO A 307 -11.99 -5.83 10.14
CA PRO A 307 -11.47 -4.71 10.92
C PRO A 307 -10.29 -3.97 10.25
N ASP A 308 -9.49 -4.67 9.44
CA ASP A 308 -8.38 -4.10 8.65
C ASP A 308 -8.81 -3.68 7.22
N GLN A 309 -10.12 -3.53 7.02
CA GLN A 309 -10.77 -3.01 5.82
C GLN A 309 -10.59 -3.86 4.55
N HIS A 310 -10.09 -5.10 4.69
CA HIS A 310 -10.13 -6.05 3.61
C HIS A 310 -11.53 -6.67 3.51
N ILE A 311 -11.93 -6.98 2.30
CA ILE A 311 -13.17 -7.70 2.03
C ILE A 311 -12.94 -9.16 2.42
N TYR A 312 -13.71 -9.63 3.41
CA TYR A 312 -13.73 -11.05 3.76
C TYR A 312 -14.35 -11.87 2.65
N GLY A 313 -15.51 -11.45 2.19
CA GLY A 313 -16.26 -12.05 1.09
C GLY A 313 -17.39 -11.12 0.65
N CYS A 314 -17.91 -11.36 -0.53
CA CYS A 314 -19.02 -10.60 -1.10
C CYS A 314 -20.00 -11.51 -1.81
N VAL A 315 -21.22 -11.03 -1.96
CA VAL A 315 -22.32 -11.71 -2.68
C VAL A 315 -22.90 -10.79 -3.74
N ASP A 316 -23.40 -11.39 -4.81
CA ASP A 316 -24.11 -10.71 -5.88
C ASP A 316 -25.59 -10.47 -5.54
N ASN A 317 -26.40 -10.14 -6.54
CA ASN A 317 -27.83 -9.86 -6.37
C ASN A 317 -28.73 -11.11 -6.27
N VAL A 318 -28.17 -12.30 -6.37
CA VAL A 318 -28.97 -13.53 -6.32
C VAL A 318 -29.13 -13.95 -4.86
N ASP A 319 -30.38 -14.05 -4.38
CA ASP A 319 -30.72 -14.52 -3.02
C ASP A 319 -29.81 -13.94 -1.91
N ILE A 320 -29.67 -12.61 -1.90
CA ILE A 320 -28.71 -11.88 -1.05
C ILE A 320 -28.81 -12.28 0.42
N ILE A 321 -30.04 -12.41 0.95
CA ILE A 321 -30.29 -12.66 2.37
C ILE A 321 -29.73 -14.02 2.76
N ASN A 322 -30.07 -15.06 2.01
CA ASN A 322 -29.59 -16.41 2.28
C ASN A 322 -28.08 -16.54 2.04
N ASN A 323 -27.55 -15.88 1.00
CA ASN A 323 -26.14 -15.96 0.68
C ASN A 323 -25.26 -15.18 1.67
N ILE A 324 -25.71 -14.01 2.13
CA ILE A 324 -25.00 -13.28 3.19
C ILE A 324 -25.05 -14.02 4.53
N ASP A 325 -26.17 -14.68 4.86
CA ASP A 325 -26.31 -15.51 6.06
C ASP A 325 -25.33 -16.69 6.04
N LYS A 326 -25.20 -17.38 4.91
CA LYS A 326 -24.21 -18.45 4.74
C LYS A 326 -22.78 -17.93 4.91
N LEU A 327 -22.47 -16.75 4.33
CA LEU A 327 -21.16 -16.13 4.42
C LEU A 327 -20.82 -15.73 5.88
N ILE A 328 -21.80 -15.17 6.60
CA ILE A 328 -21.68 -14.85 8.02
C ILE A 328 -21.46 -16.11 8.85
N THR A 329 -22.21 -17.17 8.57
CA THR A 329 -22.09 -18.44 9.28
C THR A 329 -20.70 -19.05 9.09
N LYS A 330 -20.15 -18.99 7.87
CA LYS A 330 -18.76 -19.40 7.60
C LYS A 330 -17.77 -18.55 8.42
N LEU A 331 -17.88 -17.22 8.39
CA LEU A 331 -17.03 -16.32 9.16
C LEU A 331 -17.07 -16.65 10.66
N LYS A 332 -18.27 -16.87 11.21
CA LYS A 332 -18.44 -17.28 12.63
C LYS A 332 -17.69 -18.57 12.93
N GLY A 333 -17.79 -19.57 12.05
CA GLY A 333 -17.07 -20.82 12.18
C GLY A 333 -15.53 -20.64 12.18
N GLU A 334 -15.01 -19.66 11.47
CA GLU A 334 -13.57 -19.35 11.45
C GLU A 334 -13.13 -18.55 12.68
N LEU A 335 -13.96 -17.61 13.16
CA LEU A 335 -13.67 -16.77 14.32
C LEU A 335 -13.76 -17.50 15.66
N PHE A 336 -14.76 -18.38 15.81
CA PHE A 336 -15.18 -18.93 17.11
C PHE A 336 -15.04 -20.45 17.22
N LYS A 337 -14.32 -21.13 16.31
CA LYS A 337 -14.09 -22.59 16.44
C LYS A 337 -13.47 -22.93 17.79
N HIS A 338 -14.15 -23.80 18.52
CA HIS A 338 -13.70 -24.37 19.78
C HIS A 338 -12.74 -25.51 19.56
#